data_021ae7ccd2c45fbda987967a4b4972ec
#
_entry.id   021ae7ccd2c45fbda987967a4b4972ec
#
_cell.length_a   1.000
_cell.length_b   1.000
_cell.length_c   1.000
_cell.angle_alpha   90.00
_cell.angle_beta   90.00
_cell.angle_gamma   90.00
#
_symmetry.space_group_name_H-M   'P 1'
#
loop_
_entity.id
_entity.type
_entity.pdbx_description
1 polymer ?
#
loop_
_entity_poly.entity_id
_entity_poly.type
_entity_poly.pdbx_seq_one_letter_code
_entity_poly.pdbx_strand_id
1 'polypeptide(L)'
;MPVIFVFLLAVLAGVSCSVTRKLPEESYLVQKVTVEADKETPKKERIPASDLRKFIRQNPNKRFLGLNFYVWVYEQADPEKDNWWNRFKRRIGEAPVLLDMSLTEQSVRNLKVYMDYRGFFSSQATYEVDTTSRKKRAFITY
;
A
#
# COMPACT_ATOMS: atom_id res chain seq x y z
N MET A 1 -31.30 7.25 18.90
CA MET A 1 -29.83 7.14 18.84
C MET A 1 -29.32 5.86 18.15
N PRO A 2 -29.90 4.63 18.30
CA PRO A 2 -29.34 3.43 17.64
C PRO A 2 -29.47 3.42 16.10
N VAL A 3 -30.47 4.05 15.54
CA VAL A 3 -30.72 4.06 14.08
C VAL A 3 -29.64 4.82 13.32
N ILE A 4 -29.15 5.94 13.86
CA ILE A 4 -28.06 6.73 13.25
C ILE A 4 -26.76 5.94 13.27
N PHE A 5 -26.50 5.18 14.32
CA PHE A 5 -25.31 4.33 14.45
C PHE A 5 -25.32 3.18 13.45
N VAL A 6 -26.48 2.54 13.25
CA VAL A 6 -26.65 1.47 12.24
C VAL A 6 -26.49 2.00 10.83
N PHE A 7 -27.03 3.20 10.55
CA PHE A 7 -26.90 3.85 9.26
C PHE A 7 -25.44 4.23 8.94
N LEU A 8 -24.72 4.72 9.94
CA LEU A 8 -23.29 5.04 9.83
C LEU A 8 -22.46 3.77 9.56
N LEU A 9 -22.78 2.66 10.24
CA LEU A 9 -22.13 1.37 10.03
C LEU A 9 -22.39 0.80 8.63
N ALA A 10 -23.61 0.93 8.12
CA ALA A 10 -23.99 0.47 6.78
C ALA A 10 -23.29 1.27 5.67
N VAL A 11 -23.11 2.59 5.86
CA VAL A 11 -22.36 3.44 4.93
C VAL A 11 -20.87 3.07 4.92
N LEU A 12 -20.29 2.79 6.10
CA LEU A 12 -18.89 2.35 6.21
C LEU A 12 -18.62 0.99 5.54
N ALA A 13 -19.57 0.07 5.61
CA ALA A 13 -19.46 -1.24 4.95
C ALA A 13 -19.52 -1.14 3.41
N GLY A 14 -20.28 -0.19 2.86
CA GLY A 14 -20.42 0.04 1.42
C GLY A 14 -19.15 0.60 0.77
N VAL A 15 -18.35 1.38 1.49
CA VAL A 15 -17.13 2.03 0.96
C VAL A 15 -16.00 1.03 0.70
N SER A 16 -15.95 -0.08 1.44
CA SER A 16 -14.83 -1.04 1.34
C SER A 16 -14.82 -1.86 0.04
N CYS A 17 -15.96 -2.03 -0.62
CA CYS A 17 -16.08 -2.89 -1.81
C CYS A 17 -15.88 -2.18 -3.15
N SER A 18 -15.88 -0.84 -3.21
CA SER A 18 -15.91 -0.11 -4.47
C SER A 18 -14.54 0.25 -5.05
N VAL A 19 -13.53 0.43 -4.20
CA VAL A 19 -12.19 0.95 -4.59
C VAL A 19 -11.47 0.05 -5.61
N THR A 20 -11.63 -1.27 -5.53
CA THR A 20 -10.98 -2.19 -6.46
C THR A 20 -11.79 -2.50 -7.72
N ARG A 21 -13.04 -2.03 -7.79
CA ARG A 21 -13.95 -2.32 -8.90
C ARG A 21 -13.60 -1.54 -10.17
N LYS A 22 -13.07 -0.33 -10.01
CA LYS A 22 -12.70 0.56 -11.13
C LYS A 22 -11.28 0.35 -11.64
N LEU A 23 -10.50 -0.52 -10.99
CA LEU A 23 -9.14 -0.81 -11.42
C LEU A 23 -9.10 -1.59 -12.73
N PRO A 24 -8.12 -1.36 -13.61
CA PRO A 24 -7.88 -2.16 -14.81
C PRO A 24 -7.84 -3.66 -14.52
N GLU A 25 -8.16 -4.50 -15.52
CA GLU A 25 -8.40 -5.93 -15.26
C GLU A 25 -7.21 -6.62 -14.62
N GLU A 26 -6.02 -6.42 -15.04
CA GLU A 26 -4.81 -7.10 -14.52
C GLU A 26 -4.04 -6.30 -13.47
N SER A 27 -4.65 -5.28 -12.89
CA SER A 27 -3.97 -4.44 -11.91
C SER A 27 -4.37 -4.77 -10.48
N TYR A 28 -3.41 -4.69 -9.57
CA TYR A 28 -3.59 -4.95 -8.15
C TYR A 28 -3.23 -3.71 -7.34
N LEU A 29 -4.12 -3.32 -6.41
CA LEU A 29 -3.86 -2.24 -5.47
C LEU A 29 -2.89 -2.71 -4.39
N VAL A 30 -1.78 -2.02 -4.20
CA VAL A 30 -0.86 -2.30 -3.09
C VAL A 30 -1.54 -1.99 -1.77
N GLN A 31 -1.93 -3.05 -1.06
CA GLN A 31 -2.69 -2.94 0.18
C GLN A 31 -1.78 -2.84 1.40
N LYS A 32 -0.67 -3.58 1.40
CA LYS A 32 0.26 -3.62 2.52
C LYS A 32 1.67 -3.94 2.02
N VAL A 33 2.64 -3.27 2.60
CA VAL A 33 4.06 -3.59 2.44
C VAL A 33 4.63 -3.90 3.82
N THR A 34 5.23 -5.07 3.95
CA THR A 34 5.89 -5.54 5.17
C THR A 34 7.37 -5.71 4.91
N VAL A 35 8.19 -5.37 5.88
CA VAL A 35 9.63 -5.67 5.86
C VAL A 35 9.92 -6.55 7.05
N GLU A 36 10.44 -7.73 6.81
CA GLU A 36 10.77 -8.73 7.82
C GLU A 36 12.26 -9.05 7.75
N ALA A 37 12.92 -9.08 8.89
CA ALA A 37 14.27 -9.61 8.97
C ALA A 37 14.22 -11.12 9.21
N ASP A 38 15.23 -11.83 8.73
CA ASP A 38 15.37 -13.24 8.98
C ASP A 38 15.27 -13.57 10.48
N LYS A 39 14.50 -14.60 10.81
CA LYS A 39 14.28 -15.04 12.18
C LYS A 39 15.53 -15.67 12.81
N GLU A 40 16.43 -16.21 12.00
CA GLU A 40 17.68 -16.82 12.46
C GLU A 40 18.68 -15.76 12.94
N THR A 41 18.64 -14.54 12.39
CA THR A 41 19.52 -13.46 12.83
C THR A 41 19.13 -12.98 14.23
N PRO A 42 20.06 -12.87 15.19
CA PRO A 42 19.81 -12.36 16.53
C PRO A 42 19.22 -10.94 16.49
N LYS A 43 18.22 -10.65 17.32
CA LYS A 43 17.52 -9.33 17.31
C LYS A 43 18.46 -8.12 17.43
N LYS A 44 19.57 -8.25 18.15
CA LYS A 44 20.55 -7.19 18.34
C LYS A 44 21.36 -6.86 17.07
N GLU A 45 21.45 -7.81 16.14
CA GLU A 45 22.19 -7.69 14.89
C GLU A 45 21.31 -7.32 13.71
N ARG A 46 19.98 -7.34 13.90
CA ARG A 46 19.03 -6.98 12.84
C ARG A 46 19.02 -5.48 12.59
N ILE A 47 18.99 -5.10 11.32
CA ILE A 47 18.69 -3.73 10.93
C ILE A 47 17.21 -3.46 11.25
N PRO A 48 16.86 -2.34 11.92
CA PRO A 48 15.48 -2.00 12.20
C PRO A 48 14.65 -1.92 10.90
N ALA A 49 13.46 -2.51 10.89
CA ALA A 49 12.56 -2.48 9.74
C ALA A 49 12.17 -1.05 9.33
N SER A 50 12.17 -0.10 10.29
CA SER A 50 11.96 1.33 10.02
C SER A 50 13.02 1.93 9.10
N ASP A 51 14.25 1.48 9.22
CA ASP A 51 15.36 1.96 8.38
C ASP A 51 15.30 1.32 6.99
N LEU A 52 15.02 0.03 6.92
CA LEU A 52 14.85 -0.70 5.66
C LEU A 52 13.68 -0.13 4.83
N ARG A 53 12.57 0.25 5.47
CA ARG A 53 11.42 0.83 4.78
C ARG A 53 11.71 2.07 3.96
N LYS A 54 12.74 2.85 4.31
CA LYS A 54 13.15 4.06 3.56
C LYS A 54 13.63 3.74 2.15
N PHE A 55 14.04 2.50 1.90
CA PHE A 55 14.56 2.04 0.61
C PHE A 55 13.52 1.34 -0.26
N ILE A 56 12.30 1.16 0.26
CA ILE A 56 11.17 0.64 -0.50
C ILE A 56 10.61 1.72 -1.40
N ARG A 57 10.50 1.42 -2.70
CA ARG A 57 10.02 2.36 -3.71
C ARG A 57 8.50 2.46 -3.76
N GLN A 58 7.82 1.37 -3.48
CA GLN A 58 6.38 1.28 -3.60
C GLN A 58 5.73 1.16 -2.22
N ASN A 59 5.13 2.24 -1.76
CA ASN A 59 4.41 2.29 -0.50
C ASN A 59 2.90 2.26 -0.73
N PRO A 60 2.13 1.58 0.13
CA PRO A 60 0.67 1.55 0.00
C PRO A 60 0.07 2.93 0.26
N ASN A 61 -1.11 3.16 -0.30
CA ASN A 61 -1.91 4.35 -0.03
C ASN A 61 -2.23 4.49 1.47
N LYS A 62 -2.37 5.74 1.91
CA LYS A 62 -2.83 6.04 3.27
C LYS A 62 -4.23 5.48 3.48
N ARG A 63 -4.45 4.97 4.69
CA ARG A 63 -5.75 4.42 5.08
C ARG A 63 -6.33 5.19 6.25
N PHE A 64 -7.63 5.40 6.21
CA PHE A 64 -8.39 5.97 7.32
C PHE A 64 -9.26 4.88 7.93
N LEU A 65 -9.13 4.61 9.21
CA LEU A 65 -9.82 3.52 9.94
C LEU A 65 -9.71 2.15 9.24
N GLY A 66 -8.56 1.86 8.64
CA GLY A 66 -8.34 0.60 7.91
C GLY A 66 -8.94 0.56 6.50
N LEU A 67 -9.65 1.60 6.08
CA LEU A 67 -10.29 1.73 4.76
C LEU A 67 -9.43 2.56 3.82
N ASN A 68 -9.50 2.26 2.52
CA ASN A 68 -8.83 3.03 1.46
C ASN A 68 -9.64 4.30 1.12
N PHE A 69 -10.00 5.08 2.15
CA PHE A 69 -10.85 6.26 2.03
C PHE A 69 -10.30 7.28 1.03
N TYR A 70 -9.01 7.58 1.08
CA TYR A 70 -8.39 8.58 0.20
C TYR A 70 -8.41 8.14 -1.28
N VAL A 71 -8.22 6.85 -1.55
CA VAL A 71 -8.36 6.30 -2.90
C VAL A 71 -9.81 6.38 -3.36
N TRP A 72 -10.77 6.05 -2.50
CA TRP A 72 -12.19 6.18 -2.81
C TRP A 72 -12.59 7.62 -3.14
N VAL A 73 -12.11 8.61 -2.36
CA VAL A 73 -12.36 10.04 -2.64
C VAL A 73 -11.79 10.44 -4.00
N TYR A 74 -10.59 9.98 -4.32
CA TYR A 74 -9.95 10.24 -5.61
C TYR A 74 -10.77 9.68 -6.77
N GLU A 75 -11.25 8.44 -6.67
CA GLU A 75 -12.07 7.79 -7.70
C GLU A 75 -13.46 8.43 -7.89
N GLN A 76 -13.93 9.21 -6.91
CA GLN A 76 -15.16 9.97 -7.02
C GLN A 76 -14.97 11.32 -7.74
N ALA A 77 -13.73 11.73 -8.01
CA ALA A 77 -13.45 12.93 -8.77
C ALA A 77 -13.61 12.64 -10.27
N ASP A 78 -14.40 13.49 -10.94
CA ASP A 78 -14.57 13.43 -12.38
C ASP A 78 -13.39 14.18 -13.04
N PRO A 79 -12.57 13.54 -13.90
CA PRO A 79 -11.43 14.20 -14.53
C PRO A 79 -11.85 15.31 -15.50
N GLU A 80 -13.04 15.23 -16.09
CA GLU A 80 -13.51 16.17 -17.10
C GLU A 80 -14.16 17.43 -16.49
N LYS A 81 -14.57 17.35 -15.21
CA LYS A 81 -15.22 18.47 -14.52
C LYS A 81 -14.24 19.22 -13.64
N ASP A 82 -14.00 20.49 -13.97
CA ASP A 82 -13.16 21.38 -13.16
C ASP A 82 -13.98 22.30 -12.26
N ASN A 83 -14.88 21.72 -11.46
CA ASN A 83 -15.60 22.46 -10.43
C ASN A 83 -14.86 22.38 -9.07
N TRP A 84 -15.21 23.27 -8.15
CA TRP A 84 -14.64 23.37 -6.82
C TRP A 84 -14.67 22.02 -6.07
N TRP A 85 -15.74 21.25 -6.16
CA TRP A 85 -15.88 19.94 -5.52
C TRP A 85 -14.91 18.90 -6.08
N ASN A 86 -14.69 18.88 -7.38
CA ASN A 86 -13.73 17.96 -8.00
C ASN A 86 -12.28 18.33 -7.68
N ARG A 87 -11.96 19.62 -7.62
CA ARG A 87 -10.66 20.09 -7.14
C ARG A 87 -10.41 19.68 -5.69
N PHE A 88 -11.41 19.82 -4.83
CA PHE A 88 -11.34 19.40 -3.43
C PHE A 88 -11.13 17.88 -3.29
N LYS A 89 -11.89 17.05 -4.03
CA LYS A 89 -11.73 15.60 -4.05
C LYS A 89 -10.33 15.18 -4.53
N ARG A 90 -9.82 15.78 -5.61
CA ARG A 90 -8.47 15.52 -6.12
C ARG A 90 -7.36 15.95 -5.13
N ARG A 91 -7.59 16.99 -4.36
CA ARG A 91 -6.63 17.47 -3.35
C ARG A 91 -6.57 16.57 -2.10
N ILE A 92 -7.69 16.04 -1.66
CA ILE A 92 -7.78 15.15 -0.50
C ILE A 92 -7.52 13.70 -0.92
N GLY A 93 -8.02 13.31 -2.08
CA GLY A 93 -7.87 11.96 -2.61
C GLY A 93 -6.42 11.64 -2.97
N GLU A 94 -6.10 10.36 -2.95
CA GLU A 94 -4.80 9.81 -3.31
C GLU A 94 -4.98 8.81 -4.44
N ALA A 95 -4.22 8.98 -5.53
CA ALA A 95 -4.27 8.05 -6.66
C ALA A 95 -3.93 6.62 -6.20
N PRO A 96 -4.62 5.58 -6.71
CA PRO A 96 -4.33 4.21 -6.32
C PRO A 96 -2.90 3.81 -6.67
N VAL A 97 -2.16 3.31 -5.70
CA VAL A 97 -0.83 2.73 -5.92
C VAL A 97 -1.02 1.30 -6.43
N LEU A 98 -0.78 1.10 -7.71
CA LEU A 98 -0.88 -0.21 -8.36
C LEU A 98 0.43 -0.96 -8.20
N LEU A 99 0.34 -2.29 -8.12
CA LEU A 99 1.51 -3.17 -8.07
C LEU A 99 2.35 -3.00 -9.35
N ASP A 100 3.61 -2.64 -9.16
CA ASP A 100 4.64 -2.58 -10.20
C ASP A 100 5.81 -3.48 -9.78
N MET A 101 5.99 -4.57 -10.50
CA MET A 101 7.06 -5.54 -10.22
C MET A 101 8.45 -4.93 -10.39
N SER A 102 8.62 -4.00 -11.34
CA SER A 102 9.89 -3.30 -11.56
C SER A 102 10.30 -2.48 -10.32
N LEU A 103 9.34 -1.76 -9.70
CA LEU A 103 9.58 -1.02 -8.46
C LEU A 103 9.85 -1.96 -7.26
N THR A 104 9.21 -3.13 -7.25
CA THR A 104 9.44 -4.16 -6.25
C THR A 104 10.86 -4.70 -6.34
N GLU A 105 11.32 -5.06 -7.53
CA GLU A 105 12.71 -5.50 -7.77
C GLU A 105 13.73 -4.39 -7.48
N GLN A 106 13.42 -3.16 -7.84
CA GLN A 106 14.28 -2.02 -7.50
C GLN A 106 14.41 -1.84 -5.99
N SER A 107 13.33 -2.08 -5.25
CA SER A 107 13.36 -2.05 -3.78
C SER A 107 14.31 -3.11 -3.22
N VAL A 108 14.29 -4.32 -3.75
CA VAL A 108 15.22 -5.40 -3.36
C VAL A 108 16.68 -5.00 -3.61
N ARG A 109 16.97 -4.44 -4.79
CA ARG A 109 18.32 -3.93 -5.09
C ARG A 109 18.76 -2.83 -4.11
N ASN A 110 17.87 -1.89 -3.81
CA ASN A 110 18.15 -0.81 -2.85
C ASN A 110 18.41 -1.35 -1.44
N LEU A 111 17.60 -2.32 -1.00
CA LEU A 111 17.80 -2.98 0.30
C LEU A 111 19.17 -3.67 0.37
N LYS A 112 19.55 -4.41 -0.68
CA LYS A 112 20.87 -5.07 -0.73
C LYS A 112 22.00 -4.05 -0.65
N VAL A 113 21.95 -2.97 -1.44
CA VAL A 113 22.97 -1.90 -1.41
C VAL A 113 23.06 -1.27 -0.02
N TYR A 114 21.93 -1.03 0.63
CA TYR A 114 21.94 -0.48 1.99
C TYR A 114 22.52 -1.46 3.01
N MET A 115 22.20 -2.74 2.92
CA MET A 115 22.76 -3.77 3.80
C MET A 115 24.28 -3.89 3.63
N ASP A 116 24.76 -3.84 2.38
CA ASP A 116 26.21 -3.83 2.09
C ASP A 116 26.90 -2.62 2.69
N TYR A 117 26.28 -1.42 2.54
CA TYR A 117 26.79 -0.20 3.16
C TYR A 117 26.88 -0.30 4.69
N ARG A 118 25.95 -1.04 5.31
CA ARG A 118 25.93 -1.29 6.75
C ARG A 118 26.88 -2.43 7.17
N GLY A 119 27.62 -3.05 6.24
CA GLY A 119 28.57 -4.12 6.50
C GLY A 119 28.00 -5.54 6.45
N PHE A 120 26.74 -5.71 6.05
CA PHE A 120 26.09 -7.00 5.94
C PHE A 120 26.29 -7.62 4.53
N PHE A 121 27.53 -7.88 4.14
CA PHE A 121 27.88 -8.29 2.77
C PHE A 121 27.29 -9.64 2.35
N SER A 122 27.13 -10.57 3.29
CA SER A 122 26.55 -11.89 3.04
C SER A 122 25.02 -11.92 3.08
N SER A 123 24.38 -10.79 3.35
CA SER A 123 22.92 -10.71 3.42
C SER A 123 22.29 -10.79 2.03
N GLN A 124 21.05 -11.25 1.99
CA GLN A 124 20.22 -11.27 0.80
C GLN A 124 18.90 -10.57 1.08
N ALA A 125 18.40 -9.87 0.09
CA ALA A 125 17.06 -9.32 0.10
C ALA A 125 16.20 -10.09 -0.91
N THR A 126 15.04 -10.54 -0.48
CA THR A 126 14.05 -11.23 -1.30
C THR A 126 12.70 -10.56 -1.14
N TYR A 127 11.75 -10.92 -1.97
CA TYR A 127 10.37 -10.46 -1.83
C TYR A 127 9.38 -11.58 -2.17
N GLU A 128 8.21 -11.46 -1.59
CA GLU A 128 7.05 -12.27 -1.90
C GLU A 128 5.84 -11.34 -2.15
N VAL A 129 5.06 -11.65 -3.18
CA VAL A 129 3.85 -10.91 -3.53
C VAL A 129 2.66 -11.84 -3.48
N ASP A 130 1.74 -11.60 -2.56
CA ASP A 130 0.45 -12.28 -2.48
C ASP A 130 -0.64 -11.42 -3.12
N THR A 131 -1.23 -11.91 -4.20
CA THR A 131 -2.38 -11.32 -4.89
C THR A 131 -3.64 -12.17 -4.75
N THR A 132 -3.55 -13.33 -4.09
CA THR A 132 -4.62 -14.34 -4.06
C THR A 132 -5.63 -14.10 -2.95
N SER A 133 -5.21 -13.49 -1.85
CA SER A 133 -5.99 -13.39 -0.62
C SER A 133 -7.23 -12.50 -0.74
N ARG A 134 -7.26 -11.54 -1.67
CA ARG A 134 -8.41 -10.62 -1.85
C ARG A 134 -8.45 -10.04 -3.26
N LYS A 135 -9.68 -9.82 -3.76
CA LYS A 135 -9.95 -9.27 -5.10
C LYS A 135 -9.10 -8.03 -5.40
N LYS A 136 -8.23 -8.12 -6.41
CA LYS A 136 -7.37 -7.05 -6.93
C LYS A 136 -6.55 -6.30 -5.85
N ARG A 137 -6.03 -7.02 -4.86
CA ARG A 137 -5.16 -6.46 -3.81
C ARG A 137 -3.84 -7.22 -3.77
N ALA A 138 -2.74 -6.50 -3.61
CA ALA A 138 -1.41 -7.06 -3.45
C ALA A 138 -0.87 -6.78 -2.05
N PHE A 139 -0.23 -7.79 -1.48
CA PHE A 139 0.50 -7.72 -0.23
C PHE A 139 1.95 -8.06 -0.55
N ILE A 140 2.88 -7.18 -0.24
CA ILE A 140 4.29 -7.35 -0.56
C ILE A 140 5.04 -7.53 0.76
N THR A 141 5.83 -8.60 0.84
CA THR A 141 6.73 -8.85 1.97
C THR A 141 8.17 -8.90 1.44
N TYR A 142 9.00 -8.07 2.02
CA TYR A 142 10.43 -8.05 1.77
C TYR A 142 11.18 -8.68 2.93
#